data_352bc993e5e69e5bab2d2f161f11f900
#
_entry.id   352bc993e5e69e5bab2d2f161f11f900
#
_cell.length_a   1.000
_cell.length_b   1.000
_cell.length_c   1.000
_cell.angle_alpha   90.00
_cell.angle_beta   90.00
_cell.angle_gamma   90.00
#
_symmetry.space_group_name_H-M   'P 1'
#
loop_
_entity.id
_entity.type
_entity.pdbx_description
1 polymer ?
#
loop_
_entity_poly.entity_id
_entity_poly.type
_entity_poly.pdbx_seq_one_letter_code
_entity_poly.pdbx_strand_id
1 'polypeptide(L)'
;MSFAVGDRVRVSDRPHEGHHRTPGYVKGRRGRIERVHGSFTNPETRAYGSDGLPEVVLYQVAFELAPARTYVDVFEHWLEEEQ
;
A
#
# COMPACT_ATOMS: atom_id res chain seq x y z
N MET A 1 4.15 12.41 -0.41
CA MET A 1 3.47 12.40 -1.72
C MET A 1 2.21 11.58 -1.62
N SER A 2 1.12 12.05 -2.20
CA SER A 2 -0.18 11.38 -2.16
C SER A 2 -0.61 10.93 -3.54
N PHE A 3 -1.45 9.89 -3.58
CA PHE A 3 -2.03 9.39 -4.82
C PHE A 3 -3.53 9.70 -4.83
N ALA A 4 -4.10 9.75 -6.03
CA ALA A 4 -5.52 9.99 -6.23
C ALA A 4 -6.14 8.80 -6.95
N VAL A 5 -7.48 8.69 -6.86
CA VAL A 5 -8.22 7.65 -7.59
C VAL A 5 -7.87 7.73 -9.08
N GLY A 6 -7.55 6.60 -9.66
CA GLY A 6 -7.14 6.49 -11.06
C GLY A 6 -5.64 6.53 -11.28
N ASP A 7 -4.85 6.91 -10.28
CA ASP A 7 -3.39 6.93 -10.42
C ASP A 7 -2.84 5.51 -10.55
N ARG A 8 -1.84 5.36 -11.39
CA ARG A 8 -1.12 4.10 -11.53
C ARG A 8 0.01 4.05 -10.51
N VAL A 9 0.11 2.92 -9.83
CA VAL A 9 1.11 2.72 -8.79
C VAL A 9 1.73 1.34 -8.91
N ARG A 10 2.87 1.18 -8.28
CA ARG A 10 3.53 -0.11 -8.14
C ARG A 10 3.78 -0.36 -6.66
N VAL A 11 3.53 -1.57 -6.21
CA VAL A 11 3.85 -1.95 -4.83
C VAL A 11 5.34 -2.23 -4.74
N SER A 12 5.98 -1.62 -3.76
CA SER A 12 7.41 -1.82 -3.52
C SER A 12 7.68 -3.29 -3.20
N ASP A 13 8.73 -3.83 -3.79
CA ASP A 13 9.18 -5.20 -3.48
C ASP A 13 10.37 -5.21 -2.54
N ARG A 14 10.69 -4.07 -1.94
CA ARG A 14 11.81 -3.96 -1.01
C ARG A 14 11.67 -4.93 0.15
N PRO A 15 12.78 -5.50 0.64
CA PRO A 15 12.73 -6.32 1.85
C PRO A 15 12.36 -5.44 3.05
N HIS A 16 11.80 -6.08 4.07
CA HIS A 16 11.52 -5.38 5.30
C HIS A 16 11.79 -6.29 6.49
N GLU A 17 11.94 -5.67 7.65
CA GLU A 17 12.06 -6.36 8.92
C GLU A 17 10.88 -5.97 9.80
N GLY A 18 10.34 -6.92 10.56
CA GLY A 18 9.21 -6.68 11.43
C GLY A 18 7.87 -6.80 10.72
N HIS A 19 6.87 -6.15 11.29
CA HIS A 19 5.48 -6.26 10.80
C HIS A 19 5.20 -5.33 9.63
N HIS A 20 4.40 -5.82 8.69
CA HIS A 20 3.84 -5.00 7.61
C HIS A 20 2.49 -5.56 7.21
N ARG A 21 1.74 -4.77 6.43
CA ARG A 21 0.38 -5.13 6.01
C ARG A 21 0.27 -5.39 4.51
N THR A 22 1.39 -5.38 3.79
CA THR A 22 1.39 -5.59 2.35
C THR A 22 1.56 -7.09 2.07
N PRO A 23 0.55 -7.74 1.44
CA PRO A 23 0.68 -9.14 1.08
C PRO A 23 1.83 -9.37 0.12
N GLY A 24 2.60 -10.44 0.34
CA GLY A 24 3.75 -10.74 -0.49
C GLY A 24 3.43 -10.94 -1.96
N TYR A 25 2.25 -11.48 -2.26
CA TYR A 25 1.88 -11.77 -3.65
C TYR A 25 1.63 -10.53 -4.51
N VAL A 26 1.47 -9.34 -3.91
CA VAL A 26 1.32 -8.10 -4.67
C VAL A 26 2.61 -7.28 -4.74
N LYS A 27 3.66 -7.69 -4.04
CA LYS A 27 4.93 -6.96 -4.09
C LYS A 27 5.49 -6.93 -5.50
N GLY A 28 5.92 -5.75 -5.93
CA GLY A 28 6.46 -5.53 -7.27
C GLY A 28 5.42 -5.43 -8.37
N ARG A 29 4.14 -5.63 -8.05
CA ARG A 29 3.08 -5.59 -9.04
C ARG A 29 2.55 -4.19 -9.24
N ARG A 30 2.05 -3.95 -10.43
CA ARG A 30 1.45 -2.67 -10.82
C ARG A 30 -0.05 -2.73 -10.59
N GLY A 31 -0.61 -1.61 -10.15
CA GLY A 31 -2.03 -1.51 -9.91
C GLY A 31 -2.53 -0.09 -10.13
N ARG A 32 -3.80 0.13 -9.80
CA ARG A 32 -4.43 1.43 -9.94
C ARG A 32 -5.16 1.74 -8.64
N ILE A 33 -5.09 2.99 -8.21
CA ILE A 33 -5.82 3.45 -7.03
C ILE A 33 -7.30 3.45 -7.34
N GLU A 34 -8.06 2.64 -6.58
CA GLU A 34 -9.53 2.58 -6.71
C GLU A 34 -10.22 3.46 -5.68
N ARG A 35 -9.63 3.57 -4.49
CA ARG A 35 -10.23 4.32 -3.40
C ARG A 35 -9.15 4.81 -2.44
N VAL A 36 -9.37 5.98 -1.87
CA VAL A 36 -8.55 6.51 -0.78
C VAL A 36 -9.36 6.33 0.49
N HIS A 37 -8.89 5.49 1.41
CA HIS A 37 -9.60 5.22 2.66
C HIS A 37 -9.40 6.32 3.70
N GLY A 38 -8.29 7.05 3.63
CA GLY A 38 -7.94 8.07 4.60
C GLY A 38 -6.64 7.76 5.30
N SER A 39 -6.36 8.49 6.36
CA SER A 39 -5.11 8.37 7.12
C SER A 39 -5.32 7.53 8.38
N PHE A 40 -4.34 6.68 8.68
CA PHE A 40 -4.37 5.78 9.84
C PHE A 40 -3.01 5.74 10.49
N THR A 41 -2.97 5.33 11.76
CA THR A 41 -1.71 5.11 12.45
C THR A 41 -0.92 4.02 11.73
N ASN A 42 0.40 4.21 11.65
CA ASN A 42 1.28 3.28 10.94
C ASN A 42 1.45 1.99 11.75
N PRO A 43 0.94 0.85 11.25
CA PRO A 43 1.02 -0.41 12.00
C PRO A 43 2.46 -0.89 12.19
N GLU A 44 3.36 -0.54 11.27
CA GLU A 44 4.76 -0.94 11.38
C GLU A 44 5.46 -0.23 12.53
N THR A 45 5.20 1.07 12.69
CA THR A 45 5.75 1.84 13.81
C THR A 45 5.17 1.39 15.13
N ARG A 46 3.86 1.14 15.17
CA ARG A 46 3.20 0.67 16.38
C ARG A 46 3.73 -0.68 16.84
N ALA A 47 4.09 -1.54 15.91
CA ALA A 47 4.61 -2.87 16.21
C ALA A 47 5.94 -2.81 16.95
N TYR A 48 6.66 -1.70 16.84
CA TYR A 48 7.94 -1.50 17.54
C TYR A 48 7.78 -0.68 18.82
N GLY A 49 6.54 -0.58 19.34
CA GLY A 49 6.28 0.14 20.58
C GLY A 49 6.10 1.63 20.43
N SER A 50 6.09 2.14 19.22
CA SER A 50 5.82 3.53 18.91
C SER A 50 4.31 3.79 18.89
N ASP A 51 3.90 5.07 18.86
CA ASP A 51 2.50 5.45 18.81
C ASP A 51 1.87 5.35 17.43
N GLY A 52 2.68 4.99 16.42
CA GLY A 52 2.18 4.86 15.05
C GLY A 52 2.19 6.15 14.25
N LEU A 53 2.79 7.19 14.78
CA LEU A 53 2.87 8.50 14.10
C LEU A 53 4.17 8.61 13.30
N PRO A 54 4.17 9.39 12.21
CA PRO A 54 3.01 10.07 11.62
C PRO A 54 2.03 9.09 11.00
N GLU A 55 0.79 9.53 10.86
CA GLU A 55 -0.22 8.73 10.15
C GLU A 55 0.14 8.61 8.69
N VAL A 56 -0.30 7.50 8.08
CA VAL A 56 -0.10 7.25 6.66
C VAL A 56 -1.43 6.99 5.98
N VAL A 57 -1.52 7.34 4.71
CA VAL A 57 -2.73 7.15 3.93
C VAL A 57 -2.84 5.70 3.49
N LEU A 58 -4.05 5.14 3.60
CA LEU A 58 -4.35 3.79 3.15
C LEU A 58 -5.17 3.87 1.87
N TYR A 59 -4.76 3.11 0.88
CA TYR A 59 -5.42 3.07 -0.43
C TYR A 59 -5.95 1.68 -0.72
N GLN A 60 -7.08 1.62 -1.43
CA GLN A 60 -7.49 0.39 -2.07
C GLN A 60 -6.91 0.39 -3.48
N VAL A 61 -6.11 -0.61 -3.79
CA VAL A 61 -5.43 -0.74 -5.07
C VAL A 61 -6.00 -1.94 -5.82
N ALA A 62 -6.35 -1.74 -7.08
CA ALA A 62 -6.85 -2.80 -7.94
C ALA A 62 -5.71 -3.36 -8.77
N PHE A 63 -5.58 -4.68 -8.75
CA PHE A 63 -4.56 -5.41 -9.52
C PHE A 63 -5.25 -6.34 -10.52
N GLU A 64 -4.73 -6.36 -11.73
CA GLU A 64 -5.18 -7.29 -12.77
C GLU A 64 -4.40 -8.58 -12.63
N LEU A 65 -4.85 -9.44 -11.72
CA LEU A 65 -4.25 -10.75 -11.50
C LEU A 65 -5.15 -11.80 -12.16
N ALA A 66 -4.75 -12.28 -13.33
CA ALA A 66 -5.55 -13.25 -14.05
C ALA A 66 -5.85 -14.47 -13.17
N PRO A 67 -7.07 -15.01 -13.19
CA PRO A 67 -8.16 -14.66 -14.11
C PRO A 67 -9.09 -13.56 -13.59
N ALA A 68 -8.80 -12.94 -12.43
CA ALA A 68 -9.71 -12.00 -11.81
C ALA A 68 -8.99 -10.74 -11.38
N ARG A 69 -9.75 -9.65 -11.24
CA ARG A 69 -9.26 -8.42 -10.63
C ARG A 69 -9.26 -8.59 -9.12
N THR A 70 -8.17 -8.20 -8.49
CA THR A 70 -7.99 -8.32 -7.05
C THR A 70 -7.82 -6.93 -6.43
N TYR A 71 -8.50 -6.69 -5.31
CA TYR A 71 -8.41 -5.43 -4.58
C TYR A 71 -7.68 -5.66 -3.28
N VAL A 72 -6.65 -4.84 -3.01
CA VAL A 72 -5.84 -4.97 -1.80
C VAL A 72 -5.64 -3.59 -1.20
N ASP A 73 -5.76 -3.49 0.12
CA ASP A 73 -5.48 -2.25 0.83
C ASP A 73 -3.98 -2.15 1.09
N VAL A 74 -3.37 -1.04 0.65
CA VAL A 74 -1.94 -0.83 0.75
C VAL A 74 -1.67 0.56 1.32
N PHE A 75 -0.77 0.64 2.30
CA PHE A 75 -0.34 1.93 2.85
C PHE A 75 0.58 2.65 1.88
N GLU A 76 0.52 3.98 1.91
CA GLU A 76 1.24 4.84 0.96
C GLU A 76 2.73 4.56 0.91
N HIS A 77 3.36 4.31 2.04
CA HIS A 77 4.81 4.10 2.07
C HIS A 77 5.25 2.81 1.37
N TRP A 78 4.33 1.94 0.99
CA TRP A 78 4.59 0.74 0.19
C TRP A 78 4.28 0.94 -1.29
N LEU A 79 3.86 2.15 -1.69
CA LEU A 79 3.50 2.44 -3.08
C LEU A 79 4.54 3.34 -3.72
N GLU A 80 4.82 3.07 -4.99
CA GLU A 80 5.70 3.87 -5.83
C GLU A 80 4.90 4.36 -7.02
N GLU A 81 5.27 5.55 -7.50
CA GLU A 81 4.65 6.11 -8.68
C GLU A 81 5.02 5.26 -9.90
N GLU A 82 4.03 4.88 -10.68
CA GLU A 82 4.25 4.13 -11.91
C GLU A 82 4.37 5.10 -13.08
N GLN A 83 5.43 4.97 -13.82
CA GLN A 83 5.70 5.83 -14.99
C GLN A 83 5.48 5.11 -16.29
#